data_224489f2df57905bd6fe0c6beb91380f
#
_entry.id   224489f2df57905bd6fe0c6beb91380f
#
_cell.length_a   1.000
_cell.length_b   1.000
_cell.length_c   1.000
_cell.angle_alpha   90.00
_cell.angle_beta   90.00
_cell.angle_gamma   90.00
#
_symmetry.space_group_name_H-M   'P 1'
#
loop_
_entity.id
_entity.type
_entity.pdbx_description
1 polymer ?
#
loop_
_entity_poly.entity_id
_entity_poly.type
_entity_poly.pdbx_seq_one_letter_code
_entity_poly.pdbx_strand_id
1 'polypeptide(L)'
;MPRTDGGRDGPPQRKDLPVPELSDTPSGALTANGSTPPLTIIIYGASGDLTHRKLLPALFDQAVDGLLHPETRILGVARRPKTHSEFREEIRESTQTFARNTHRLDLFPEFEKHIFYHAMTFDDPNGYNALRTTLLSDEFRGPTKGNVLYYLATPPSYFVPIIRCLGAYGLSTINEGDTAAGGGFTRTIVEKPFGRDLASAQELNREVLQVFQEKQIFRIDHYLGKETVQNIVVFRMSNPVFGSLWSNVHVKSVHITVHEAVGVEGRGDYFEEAGILRDMVQNHLFQLLTLTAMEPPVAFDAQAIRDEKVKVLRSLKPIRTEDIPKTIVRGQYTVGEVEGIPVPGYRNEPKIPPTSDTPTFARIKVEVQNWRWAGVPFYLTAGKRMSKRETTIRIVFKDFPFALFRLAGCPGTVPNELIIRIQPNEGISLRFGIKRPGGSLVIDPVEMDFSYQTAYHDKAPDAYERLLHDAIVGDSTLFARNDEVERSWTFIAPLLGDLSRLSPLRFYTAGTDGPEEKDRINDPDTV
;
A
#
# COMPACT_ATOMS: atom_id res chain seq x y z
N MET A 1 -45.78 30.35 53.46
CA MET A 1 -45.55 29.42 52.34
C MET A 1 -44.11 29.57 51.95
N PRO A 2 -43.25 28.54 52.08
CA PRO A 2 -41.84 28.63 51.80
C PRO A 2 -41.58 28.39 50.31
N ARG A 3 -40.61 29.11 49.75
CA ARG A 3 -40.08 28.98 48.37
C ARG A 3 -39.20 27.72 48.29
N THR A 4 -39.52 26.83 47.37
CA THR A 4 -38.69 25.67 47.02
C THR A 4 -37.55 26.08 46.10
N ASP A 5 -36.34 25.85 46.52
CA ASP A 5 -35.08 25.99 45.79
C ASP A 5 -34.99 24.90 44.70
N GLY A 6 -34.93 25.32 43.46
CA GLY A 6 -34.75 24.42 42.32
C GLY A 6 -33.26 24.18 42.04
N GLY A 7 -32.73 23.03 42.45
CA GLY A 7 -31.38 22.58 42.10
C GLY A 7 -31.19 22.51 40.61
N ARG A 8 -30.14 23.20 40.10
CA ARG A 8 -29.65 23.07 38.70
C ARG A 8 -28.73 21.87 38.65
N ASP A 9 -29.21 20.78 38.09
CA ASP A 9 -28.37 19.66 37.72
C ASP A 9 -27.43 20.13 36.59
N GLY A 10 -26.11 20.03 36.82
CA GLY A 10 -25.08 20.27 35.82
C GLY A 10 -25.14 19.17 34.75
N PRO A 11 -24.56 19.44 33.55
CA PRO A 11 -24.55 18.46 32.47
C PRO A 11 -23.84 17.17 32.90
N PRO A 12 -24.30 15.99 32.44
CA PRO A 12 -23.72 14.71 32.83
C PRO A 12 -22.26 14.63 32.35
N GLN A 13 -21.37 14.35 33.32
CA GLN A 13 -19.97 14.06 33.00
C GLN A 13 -19.91 12.84 32.07
N ARG A 14 -19.20 12.97 30.94
CA ARG A 14 -18.86 11.85 30.07
C ARG A 14 -18.09 10.84 30.91
N LYS A 15 -18.65 9.66 31.09
CA LYS A 15 -17.89 8.49 31.57
C LYS A 15 -16.88 8.15 30.47
N ASP A 16 -15.61 8.33 30.74
CA ASP A 16 -14.54 7.81 29.93
C ASP A 16 -14.75 6.29 29.83
N LEU A 17 -14.91 5.81 28.61
CA LEU A 17 -14.91 4.37 28.35
C LEU A 17 -13.50 3.86 28.70
N PRO A 18 -13.36 2.79 29.48
CA PRO A 18 -12.06 2.25 29.79
C PRO A 18 -11.37 1.80 28.49
N VAL A 19 -10.22 2.40 28.21
CA VAL A 19 -9.26 1.87 27.23
C VAL A 19 -8.80 0.54 27.82
N PRO A 20 -8.83 -0.59 27.05
CA PRO A 20 -8.27 -1.84 27.54
C PRO A 20 -6.79 -1.64 27.85
N GLU A 21 -6.37 -1.79 29.09
CA GLU A 21 -4.96 -1.86 29.46
C GLU A 21 -4.35 -3.08 28.75
N LEU A 22 -3.34 -2.84 27.91
CA LEU A 22 -2.50 -3.88 27.37
C LEU A 22 -1.79 -4.54 28.56
N SER A 23 -2.12 -5.79 28.84
CA SER A 23 -1.53 -6.55 29.93
C SER A 23 -0.01 -6.68 29.69
N ASP A 24 0.80 -6.23 30.65
CA ASP A 24 2.22 -6.49 30.72
C ASP A 24 2.46 -8.01 30.67
N THR A 25 2.98 -8.50 29.54
CA THR A 25 3.34 -9.91 29.39
C THR A 25 4.59 -10.20 30.24
N PRO A 26 4.61 -11.30 31.02
CA PRO A 26 5.76 -11.61 31.86
C PRO A 26 7.05 -11.75 31.04
N SER A 27 8.13 -11.20 31.54
CA SER A 27 9.49 -11.29 30.99
C SER A 27 9.87 -12.74 30.72
N GLY A 28 10.18 -13.09 29.46
CA GLY A 28 10.95 -14.28 29.12
C GLY A 28 10.30 -15.36 28.25
N ALA A 29 9.05 -15.24 27.80
CA ALA A 29 8.44 -16.22 26.92
C ALA A 29 7.66 -15.57 25.76
N LEU A 30 7.86 -16.04 24.54
CA LEU A 30 6.97 -15.77 23.41
C LEU A 30 5.70 -16.62 23.61
N THR A 31 4.59 -15.96 23.90
CA THR A 31 3.29 -16.63 24.10
C THR A 31 2.34 -16.26 22.97
N ALA A 32 1.73 -17.26 22.32
CA ALA A 32 0.71 -17.00 21.32
C ALA A 32 -0.63 -16.73 22.00
N ASN A 33 -1.20 -15.57 21.77
CA ASN A 33 -2.59 -15.25 22.07
C ASN A 33 -3.54 -15.79 20.97
N GLY A 34 -3.22 -16.97 20.40
CA GLY A 34 -4.15 -17.84 19.67
C GLY A 34 -4.64 -17.42 18.30
N SER A 35 -4.08 -16.38 17.63
CA SER A 35 -4.67 -15.89 16.39
C SER A 35 -4.07 -16.45 15.09
N THR A 36 -2.77 -16.83 15.05
CA THR A 36 -2.16 -17.39 13.83
C THR A 36 -1.92 -18.89 13.92
N PRO A 37 -2.08 -19.63 12.81
CA PRO A 37 -1.70 -21.04 12.74
C PRO A 37 -0.17 -21.19 12.74
N PRO A 38 0.39 -22.29 13.31
CA PRO A 38 1.80 -22.61 13.14
C PRO A 38 2.08 -22.94 11.67
N LEU A 39 3.23 -22.46 11.14
CA LEU A 39 3.59 -22.65 9.73
C LEU A 39 5.10 -22.57 9.51
N THR A 40 5.55 -23.01 8.33
CA THR A 40 6.88 -22.68 7.81
C THR A 40 6.77 -21.50 6.84
N ILE A 41 7.48 -20.42 7.10
CA ILE A 41 7.63 -19.27 6.20
C ILE A 41 8.94 -19.46 5.43
N ILE A 42 8.87 -19.58 4.11
CA ILE A 42 10.04 -19.78 3.25
C ILE A 42 10.26 -18.49 2.46
N ILE A 43 11.38 -17.82 2.70
CA ILE A 43 11.71 -16.54 2.10
C ILE A 43 12.76 -16.76 1.01
N TYR A 44 12.34 -16.76 -0.26
CA TYR A 44 13.26 -16.71 -1.41
C TYR A 44 13.85 -15.31 -1.53
N GLY A 45 15.18 -15.22 -1.63
CA GLY A 45 15.87 -13.93 -1.61
C GLY A 45 16.27 -13.49 -0.20
N ALA A 46 16.53 -14.46 0.68
CA ALA A 46 16.85 -14.25 2.09
C ALA A 46 18.04 -13.32 2.36
N SER A 47 18.97 -13.15 1.41
CA SER A 47 20.10 -12.21 1.51
C SER A 47 19.79 -10.82 0.92
N GLY A 48 18.53 -10.54 0.57
CA GLY A 48 18.10 -9.29 -0.03
C GLY A 48 17.74 -8.19 0.97
N ASP A 49 17.79 -6.94 0.51
CA ASP A 49 17.49 -5.76 1.33
C ASP A 49 16.07 -5.81 1.94
N LEU A 50 15.07 -6.26 1.18
CA LEU A 50 13.70 -6.39 1.67
C LEU A 50 13.60 -7.33 2.86
N THR A 51 14.26 -8.49 2.79
CA THR A 51 14.26 -9.48 3.88
C THR A 51 14.87 -8.90 5.15
N HIS A 52 16.01 -8.22 5.03
CA HIS A 52 16.73 -7.65 6.16
C HIS A 52 16.05 -6.42 6.75
N ARG A 53 15.55 -5.52 5.92
CA ARG A 53 14.99 -4.24 6.40
C ARG A 53 13.51 -4.30 6.75
N LYS A 54 12.77 -5.29 6.25
CA LYS A 54 11.32 -5.34 6.39
C LYS A 54 10.81 -6.68 6.92
N LEU A 55 11.10 -7.80 6.23
CA LEU A 55 10.38 -9.04 6.51
C LEU A 55 10.75 -9.66 7.85
N LEU A 56 12.05 -9.83 8.15
CA LEU A 56 12.47 -10.45 9.41
C LEU A 56 12.27 -9.55 10.61
N PRO A 57 12.51 -8.22 10.55
CA PRO A 57 12.09 -7.31 11.60
C PRO A 57 10.57 -7.35 11.87
N ALA A 58 9.73 -7.37 10.82
CA ALA A 58 8.28 -7.47 10.97
C ALA A 58 7.82 -8.80 11.62
N LEU A 59 8.46 -9.92 11.28
CA LEU A 59 8.17 -11.22 11.91
C LEU A 59 8.62 -11.24 13.38
N PHE A 60 9.73 -10.59 13.72
CA PHE A 60 10.15 -10.41 15.10
C PHE A 60 9.13 -9.55 15.88
N ASP A 61 8.69 -8.43 15.30
CA ASP A 61 7.68 -7.57 15.93
C ASP A 61 6.37 -8.32 16.18
N GLN A 62 5.91 -9.13 15.22
CA GLN A 62 4.74 -9.99 15.41
C GLN A 62 4.95 -11.06 16.51
N ALA A 63 6.16 -11.61 16.63
CA ALA A 63 6.48 -12.56 17.68
C ALA A 63 6.45 -11.89 19.07
N VAL A 64 7.00 -10.68 19.20
CA VAL A 64 6.95 -9.88 20.43
C VAL A 64 5.52 -9.54 20.82
N ASP A 65 4.68 -9.17 19.84
CA ASP A 65 3.27 -8.82 20.08
C ASP A 65 2.37 -10.05 20.31
N GLY A 66 2.92 -11.28 20.26
CA GLY A 66 2.16 -12.52 20.42
C GLY A 66 1.24 -12.85 19.24
N LEU A 67 1.45 -12.23 18.09
CA LEU A 67 0.69 -12.45 16.86
C LEU A 67 1.24 -13.61 16.01
N LEU A 68 2.53 -13.92 16.11
CA LEU A 68 3.16 -15.04 15.43
C LEU A 68 3.18 -16.28 16.33
N HIS A 69 2.71 -17.42 15.79
CA HIS A 69 2.69 -18.67 16.57
C HIS A 69 4.11 -19.10 16.96
N PRO A 70 4.37 -19.51 18.25
CA PRO A 70 5.71 -19.85 18.72
C PRO A 70 6.39 -20.99 17.94
N GLU A 71 5.60 -21.94 17.41
CA GLU A 71 6.12 -23.04 16.60
C GLU A 71 6.36 -22.69 15.13
N THR A 72 6.20 -21.42 14.74
CA THR A 72 6.51 -20.98 13.37
C THR A 72 7.98 -21.17 13.07
N ARG A 73 8.30 -21.74 11.90
CA ARG A 73 9.65 -21.89 11.37
C ARG A 73 9.89 -20.89 10.26
N ILE A 74 11.04 -20.26 10.22
CA ILE A 74 11.44 -19.30 9.18
C ILE A 74 12.64 -19.87 8.45
N LEU A 75 12.49 -20.15 7.15
CA LEU A 75 13.55 -20.72 6.32
C LEU A 75 13.96 -19.73 5.24
N GLY A 76 15.13 -19.11 5.42
CA GLY A 76 15.71 -18.25 4.39
C GLY A 76 16.34 -19.07 3.27
N VAL A 77 15.97 -18.77 2.01
CA VAL A 77 16.52 -19.42 0.81
C VAL A 77 17.27 -18.40 -0.04
N ALA A 78 18.57 -18.64 -0.27
CA ALA A 78 19.37 -17.81 -1.17
C ALA A 78 20.60 -18.58 -1.72
N ARG A 79 21.30 -17.97 -2.69
CA ARG A 79 22.36 -18.63 -3.45
C ARG A 79 23.69 -18.77 -2.67
N ARG A 80 24.00 -17.80 -1.80
CA ARG A 80 25.27 -17.80 -1.07
C ARG A 80 25.25 -18.87 0.00
N PRO A 81 26.27 -19.75 0.07
CA PRO A 81 26.39 -20.69 1.18
C PRO A 81 26.55 -19.93 2.50
N LYS A 82 25.75 -20.30 3.50
CA LYS A 82 25.82 -19.83 4.88
C LYS A 82 25.35 -20.92 5.81
N THR A 83 25.86 -20.91 7.01
CA THR A 83 25.34 -21.68 8.14
C THR A 83 24.10 -21.00 8.72
N HIS A 84 23.30 -21.76 9.50
CA HIS A 84 22.19 -21.17 10.24
C HIS A 84 22.67 -20.07 11.21
N SER A 85 23.85 -20.27 11.84
CA SER A 85 24.41 -19.30 12.78
C SER A 85 24.76 -17.97 12.12
N GLU A 86 25.45 -18.02 10.97
CA GLU A 86 25.82 -16.80 10.21
C GLU A 86 24.56 -16.04 9.77
N PHE A 87 23.53 -16.74 9.30
CA PHE A 87 22.30 -16.10 8.90
C PHE A 87 21.55 -15.48 10.09
N ARG A 88 21.50 -16.17 11.24
CA ARG A 88 20.90 -15.65 12.48
C ARG A 88 21.58 -14.37 12.95
N GLU A 89 22.92 -14.30 12.87
CA GLU A 89 23.65 -13.09 13.26
C GLU A 89 23.31 -11.89 12.36
N GLU A 90 23.27 -12.08 11.03
CA GLU A 90 22.84 -11.03 10.10
C GLU A 90 21.41 -10.53 10.42
N ILE A 91 20.51 -11.45 10.79
CA ILE A 91 19.13 -11.09 11.14
C ILE A 91 19.07 -10.38 12.48
N ARG A 92 19.91 -10.73 13.44
CA ARG A 92 20.03 -10.01 14.72
C ARG A 92 20.40 -8.54 14.49
N GLU A 93 21.42 -8.28 13.69
CA GLU A 93 21.84 -6.91 13.34
C GLU A 93 20.73 -6.14 12.64
N SER A 94 20.04 -6.79 11.70
CA SER A 94 18.91 -6.20 10.99
C SER A 94 17.76 -5.85 11.92
N THR A 95 17.40 -6.76 12.83
CA THR A 95 16.32 -6.57 13.81
C THR A 95 16.64 -5.43 14.77
N GLN A 96 17.89 -5.34 15.25
CA GLN A 96 18.35 -4.23 16.10
C GLN A 96 18.18 -2.86 15.42
N THR A 97 18.33 -2.83 14.10
CA THR A 97 18.29 -1.57 13.34
C THR A 97 16.88 -1.20 12.89
N PHE A 98 16.05 -2.18 12.50
CA PHE A 98 14.83 -1.93 11.73
C PHE A 98 13.53 -2.37 12.41
N ALA A 99 13.57 -3.17 13.49
CA ALA A 99 12.37 -3.58 14.19
C ALA A 99 11.73 -2.39 14.93
N ARG A 100 10.42 -2.43 15.11
CA ARG A 100 9.67 -1.49 15.93
C ARG A 100 9.90 -1.72 17.43
N ASN A 101 9.95 -2.99 17.83
CA ASN A 101 10.09 -3.43 19.21
C ASN A 101 11.57 -3.62 19.62
N THR A 102 12.47 -2.71 19.24
CA THR A 102 13.89 -2.78 19.60
C THR A 102 14.16 -2.80 21.11
N HIS A 103 13.24 -2.35 21.93
CA HIS A 103 13.29 -2.42 23.38
C HIS A 103 13.08 -3.85 23.93
N ARG A 104 12.65 -4.81 23.11
CA ARG A 104 12.41 -6.21 23.46
C ARG A 104 13.38 -7.17 22.79
N LEU A 105 14.59 -6.74 22.48
CA LEU A 105 15.65 -7.61 21.92
C LEU A 105 16.07 -8.72 22.89
N ASP A 106 15.70 -8.64 24.15
CA ASP A 106 15.81 -9.73 25.13
C ASP A 106 15.10 -11.01 24.69
N LEU A 107 14.07 -10.91 23.84
CA LEU A 107 13.33 -12.03 23.25
C LEU A 107 13.97 -12.62 21.98
N PHE A 108 14.95 -11.94 21.38
CA PHE A 108 15.56 -12.39 20.13
C PHE A 108 16.23 -13.77 20.25
N PRO A 109 16.92 -14.14 21.35
CA PRO A 109 17.48 -15.50 21.50
C PRO A 109 16.45 -16.63 21.43
N GLU A 110 15.19 -16.38 21.76
CA GLU A 110 14.12 -17.35 21.59
C GLU A 110 13.63 -17.38 20.14
N PHE A 111 13.44 -16.22 19.53
CA PHE A 111 13.02 -16.08 18.14
C PHE A 111 14.01 -16.70 17.15
N GLU A 112 15.33 -16.48 17.34
CA GLU A 112 16.36 -16.98 16.43
C GLU A 112 16.45 -18.51 16.35
N LYS A 113 15.99 -19.26 17.38
CA LYS A 113 15.95 -20.73 17.34
C LYS A 113 15.10 -21.27 16.21
N HIS A 114 14.12 -20.49 15.76
CA HIS A 114 13.17 -20.82 14.72
C HIS A 114 13.61 -20.35 13.32
N ILE A 115 14.81 -19.74 13.20
CA ILE A 115 15.38 -19.23 11.94
C ILE A 115 16.38 -20.23 11.38
N PHE A 116 16.15 -20.64 10.13
CA PHE A 116 16.98 -21.60 9.39
C PHE A 116 17.40 -21.01 8.05
N TYR A 117 18.43 -21.60 7.42
CA TYR A 117 18.91 -21.16 6.12
C TYR A 117 19.14 -22.35 5.19
N HIS A 118 18.78 -22.21 3.92
CA HIS A 118 18.96 -23.20 2.87
C HIS A 118 19.65 -22.54 1.67
N ALA A 119 20.87 -23.01 1.37
CA ALA A 119 21.63 -22.48 0.24
C ALA A 119 21.25 -23.25 -1.04
N MET A 120 20.70 -22.55 -2.04
CA MET A 120 20.42 -23.12 -3.37
C MET A 120 20.31 -22.04 -4.43
N THR A 121 20.58 -22.37 -5.69
CA THR A 121 20.13 -21.56 -6.83
C THR A 121 18.66 -21.86 -7.12
N PHE A 122 17.94 -20.88 -7.70
CA PHE A 122 16.47 -20.96 -7.85
C PHE A 122 16.03 -21.89 -9.00
N ASP A 123 16.96 -22.46 -9.72
CA ASP A 123 16.78 -23.41 -10.82
C ASP A 123 17.43 -24.78 -10.52
N ASP A 124 17.92 -25.02 -9.29
CA ASP A 124 18.59 -26.25 -8.91
C ASP A 124 17.62 -27.36 -8.50
N PRO A 125 17.46 -28.45 -9.29
CA PRO A 125 16.63 -29.58 -8.95
C PRO A 125 16.96 -30.22 -7.61
N ASN A 126 18.27 -30.36 -7.29
CA ASN A 126 18.70 -30.98 -6.05
C ASN A 126 18.35 -30.10 -4.83
N GLY A 127 18.44 -28.78 -5.00
CA GLY A 127 18.02 -27.83 -3.97
C GLY A 127 16.54 -27.96 -3.62
N TYR A 128 15.66 -28.12 -4.62
CA TYR A 128 14.22 -28.31 -4.38
C TYR A 128 13.91 -29.68 -3.75
N ASN A 129 14.62 -30.75 -4.13
CA ASN A 129 14.47 -32.06 -3.47
C ASN A 129 14.93 -31.99 -2.01
N ALA A 130 16.05 -31.32 -1.72
CA ALA A 130 16.54 -31.10 -0.36
C ALA A 130 15.55 -30.24 0.45
N LEU A 131 15.01 -29.16 -0.14
CA LEU A 131 13.97 -28.33 0.48
C LEU A 131 12.73 -29.15 0.83
N ARG A 132 12.26 -30.00 -0.08
CA ARG A 132 11.14 -30.91 0.17
C ARG A 132 11.42 -31.88 1.32
N THR A 133 12.62 -32.45 1.37
CA THR A 133 13.03 -33.32 2.46
C THR A 133 13.04 -32.59 3.80
N THR A 134 13.56 -31.34 3.83
CA THR A 134 13.54 -30.49 5.02
C THR A 134 12.12 -30.24 5.50
N LEU A 135 11.21 -29.84 4.63
CA LEU A 135 9.81 -29.53 4.98
C LEU A 135 9.02 -30.76 5.47
N LEU A 136 9.40 -31.97 5.02
CA LEU A 136 8.78 -33.22 5.46
C LEU A 136 9.43 -33.81 6.71
N SER A 137 10.55 -33.25 7.21
CA SER A 137 11.21 -33.71 8.43
C SER A 137 10.37 -33.42 9.68
N ASP A 138 10.59 -34.18 10.73
CA ASP A 138 9.92 -33.99 12.03
C ASP A 138 10.18 -32.61 12.64
N GLU A 139 11.34 -32.01 12.36
CA GLU A 139 11.71 -30.68 12.82
C GLU A 139 10.81 -29.56 12.24
N PHE A 140 10.32 -29.74 11.01
CA PHE A 140 9.45 -28.78 10.34
C PHE A 140 7.98 -29.20 10.37
N ARG A 141 7.66 -30.39 9.90
CA ARG A 141 6.29 -30.82 9.68
C ARG A 141 5.46 -30.93 10.98
N GLY A 142 6.06 -31.50 12.03
CA GLY A 142 5.37 -31.69 13.31
C GLY A 142 4.91 -30.35 13.92
N PRO A 143 5.83 -29.44 14.23
CA PRO A 143 5.50 -28.15 14.83
C PRO A 143 4.59 -27.30 13.96
N THR A 144 4.81 -27.24 12.65
CA THR A 144 4.09 -26.37 11.72
C THR A 144 2.80 -27.00 11.17
N LYS A 145 2.50 -28.24 11.51
CA LYS A 145 1.35 -29.00 10.96
C LYS A 145 1.36 -29.08 9.42
N GLY A 146 2.54 -28.92 8.82
CA GLY A 146 2.73 -28.90 7.37
C GLY A 146 2.23 -27.62 6.68
N ASN A 147 1.78 -26.61 7.39
CA ASN A 147 1.42 -25.32 6.78
C ASN A 147 2.66 -24.62 6.19
N VAL A 148 2.55 -24.09 4.97
CA VAL A 148 3.66 -23.46 4.26
C VAL A 148 3.23 -22.15 3.63
N LEU A 149 4.05 -21.10 3.83
CA LEU A 149 3.93 -19.82 3.17
C LEU A 149 5.24 -19.50 2.44
N TYR A 150 5.19 -19.48 1.12
CA TYR A 150 6.31 -19.04 0.27
C TYR A 150 6.28 -17.53 0.10
N TYR A 151 7.41 -16.87 0.34
CA TYR A 151 7.58 -15.45 0.08
C TYR A 151 8.62 -15.23 -1.02
N LEU A 152 8.21 -14.66 -2.16
CA LEU A 152 9.09 -14.37 -3.29
C LEU A 152 9.70 -12.96 -3.15
N ALA A 153 10.72 -12.80 -2.30
CA ALA A 153 11.48 -11.56 -2.10
C ALA A 153 12.66 -11.45 -3.09
N THR A 154 12.48 -11.92 -4.31
CA THR A 154 13.49 -11.97 -5.37
C THR A 154 13.17 -10.95 -6.47
N PRO A 155 14.14 -10.63 -7.36
CA PRO A 155 13.82 -9.93 -8.60
C PRO A 155 12.75 -10.65 -9.42
N PRO A 156 11.88 -9.94 -10.15
CA PRO A 156 10.73 -10.51 -10.88
C PRO A 156 11.10 -11.61 -11.88
N SER A 157 12.31 -11.56 -12.45
CA SER A 157 12.81 -12.57 -13.38
C SER A 157 12.89 -13.99 -12.78
N TYR A 158 12.88 -14.11 -11.45
CA TYR A 158 12.90 -15.38 -10.75
C TYR A 158 11.52 -15.89 -10.33
N PHE A 159 10.45 -15.10 -10.44
CA PHE A 159 9.11 -15.52 -9.99
C PHE A 159 8.64 -16.79 -10.73
N VAL A 160 8.61 -16.75 -12.05
CA VAL A 160 8.17 -17.89 -12.86
C VAL A 160 9.08 -19.12 -12.68
N PRO A 161 10.42 -19.03 -12.73
CA PRO A 161 11.30 -20.17 -12.43
C PRO A 161 11.02 -20.81 -11.08
N ILE A 162 10.93 -20.01 -10.00
CA ILE A 162 10.65 -20.55 -8.65
C ILE A 162 9.30 -21.24 -8.62
N ILE A 163 8.23 -20.60 -9.13
CA ILE A 163 6.87 -21.12 -9.11
C ILE A 163 6.78 -22.44 -9.88
N ARG A 164 7.37 -22.53 -11.07
CA ARG A 164 7.42 -23.76 -11.86
C ARG A 164 8.11 -24.89 -11.10
N CYS A 165 9.23 -24.59 -10.46
CA CYS A 165 9.93 -25.58 -9.64
C CYS A 165 9.10 -26.01 -8.41
N LEU A 166 8.45 -25.09 -7.72
CA LEU A 166 7.54 -25.43 -6.63
C LEU A 166 6.44 -26.43 -7.09
N GLY A 167 5.88 -26.23 -8.28
CA GLY A 167 4.94 -27.16 -8.87
C GLY A 167 5.58 -28.51 -9.25
N ALA A 168 6.71 -28.48 -9.96
CA ALA A 168 7.39 -29.68 -10.48
C ALA A 168 7.88 -30.63 -9.36
N TYR A 169 8.29 -30.07 -8.21
CA TYR A 169 8.77 -30.84 -7.07
C TYR A 169 7.70 -31.13 -6.00
N GLY A 170 6.40 -30.88 -6.30
CA GLY A 170 5.28 -31.16 -5.41
C GLY A 170 5.24 -30.32 -4.14
N LEU A 171 5.86 -29.13 -4.17
CA LEU A 171 5.91 -28.20 -3.04
C LEU A 171 4.67 -27.29 -2.97
N SER A 172 3.96 -27.11 -4.07
CA SER A 172 2.67 -26.37 -4.11
C SER A 172 1.51 -27.17 -3.52
N THR A 173 1.64 -28.51 -3.49
CA THR A 173 0.61 -29.46 -3.04
C THR A 173 1.10 -30.34 -1.88
N ILE A 174 2.14 -29.90 -1.16
CA ILE A 174 2.82 -30.69 -0.13
C ILE A 174 1.88 -31.22 0.97
N ASN A 175 0.69 -30.63 1.10
CA ASN A 175 -0.31 -30.94 2.11
C ASN A 175 -1.57 -31.62 1.54
N GLU A 176 -1.71 -31.80 0.22
CA GLU A 176 -2.93 -32.33 -0.39
C GLU A 176 -3.11 -33.84 -0.22
N GLY A 177 -2.13 -34.55 0.33
CA GLY A 177 -2.20 -36.02 0.53
C GLY A 177 -2.63 -36.47 1.93
N ASP A 178 -2.83 -35.57 2.89
CA ASP A 178 -3.03 -35.91 4.30
C ASP A 178 -4.31 -35.30 4.89
N THR A 179 -5.44 -35.63 4.26
CA THR A 179 -6.78 -35.24 4.73
C THR A 179 -7.18 -35.87 6.06
N ALA A 180 -6.49 -36.93 6.49
CA ALA A 180 -6.74 -37.64 7.75
C ALA A 180 -6.12 -36.93 8.97
N ALA A 181 -5.16 -36.00 8.78
CA ALA A 181 -4.45 -35.30 9.85
C ALA A 181 -4.79 -33.79 9.96
N GLY A 182 -5.92 -33.36 9.38
CA GLY A 182 -6.32 -31.93 9.41
C GLY A 182 -5.48 -31.08 8.47
N GLY A 183 -5.60 -31.33 7.16
CA GLY A 183 -4.77 -30.82 6.07
C GLY A 183 -4.26 -29.40 6.22
N GLY A 184 -2.94 -29.24 6.15
CA GLY A 184 -2.27 -27.97 6.14
C GLY A 184 -2.59 -27.15 4.87
N PHE A 185 -2.23 -25.86 4.89
CA PHE A 185 -2.35 -25.01 3.70
C PHE A 185 -0.99 -24.76 3.06
N THR A 186 -1.03 -24.42 1.76
CA THR A 186 0.12 -23.89 1.03
C THR A 186 -0.28 -22.55 0.40
N ARG A 187 0.48 -21.50 0.64
CA ARG A 187 0.24 -20.13 0.15
C ARG A 187 1.52 -19.54 -0.43
N THR A 188 1.37 -18.55 -1.31
CA THR A 188 2.52 -17.82 -1.86
C THR A 188 2.26 -16.31 -1.85
N ILE A 189 3.24 -15.55 -1.38
CA ILE A 189 3.30 -14.09 -1.50
C ILE A 189 4.19 -13.75 -2.70
N VAL A 190 3.69 -12.88 -3.56
CA VAL A 190 4.40 -12.37 -4.73
C VAL A 190 4.54 -10.86 -4.61
N GLU A 191 5.76 -10.36 -4.75
CA GLU A 191 6.06 -8.93 -4.74
C GLU A 191 5.80 -8.28 -6.09
N LYS A 192 5.60 -6.93 -6.08
CA LYS A 192 5.57 -6.15 -7.32
C LYS A 192 6.96 -6.14 -7.99
N PRO A 193 7.01 -5.94 -9.32
CA PRO A 193 5.92 -5.67 -10.26
C PRO A 193 5.23 -6.94 -10.78
N PHE A 194 3.92 -6.83 -11.05
CA PHE A 194 3.14 -7.90 -11.68
C PHE A 194 3.08 -7.67 -13.19
N GLY A 195 4.15 -8.05 -13.88
CA GLY A 195 4.39 -7.72 -15.27
C GLY A 195 4.89 -6.29 -15.49
N ARG A 196 5.23 -5.97 -16.73
CA ARG A 196 5.65 -4.63 -17.22
C ARG A 196 4.65 -4.01 -18.19
N ASP A 197 3.69 -4.82 -18.65
CA ASP A 197 2.58 -4.49 -19.54
C ASP A 197 1.48 -5.55 -19.38
N LEU A 198 0.36 -5.39 -20.09
CA LEU A 198 -0.76 -6.34 -20.01
C LEU A 198 -0.35 -7.75 -20.41
N ALA A 199 0.43 -7.91 -21.49
CA ALA A 199 0.80 -9.23 -22.00
C ALA A 199 1.68 -10.00 -21.01
N SER A 200 2.69 -9.35 -20.44
CA SER A 200 3.57 -9.96 -19.44
C SER A 200 2.85 -10.22 -18.10
N ALA A 201 1.86 -9.38 -17.74
CA ALA A 201 1.02 -9.62 -16.56
C ALA A 201 0.14 -10.85 -16.75
N GLN A 202 -0.49 -10.99 -17.91
CA GLN A 202 -1.29 -12.18 -18.25
C GLN A 202 -0.43 -13.45 -18.33
N GLU A 203 0.79 -13.34 -18.88
CA GLU A 203 1.74 -14.44 -18.88
C GLU A 203 2.10 -14.88 -17.46
N LEU A 204 2.49 -13.93 -16.60
CA LEU A 204 2.80 -14.21 -15.20
C LEU A 204 1.61 -14.86 -14.48
N ASN A 205 0.41 -14.30 -14.64
CA ASN A 205 -0.80 -14.87 -14.04
C ASN A 205 -1.05 -16.30 -14.52
N ARG A 206 -0.92 -16.58 -15.83
CA ARG A 206 -1.09 -17.92 -16.38
C ARG A 206 -0.11 -18.92 -15.76
N GLU A 207 1.17 -18.53 -15.65
CA GLU A 207 2.21 -19.40 -15.07
C GLU A 207 1.95 -19.69 -13.58
N VAL A 208 1.58 -18.67 -12.82
CA VAL A 208 1.28 -18.82 -11.39
C VAL A 208 0.04 -19.71 -11.19
N LEU A 209 -1.02 -19.51 -12.00
CA LEU A 209 -2.28 -20.26 -11.89
C LEU A 209 -2.18 -21.71 -12.37
N GLN A 210 -1.11 -22.12 -13.09
CA GLN A 210 -0.82 -23.51 -13.38
C GLN A 210 -0.37 -24.30 -12.13
N VAL A 211 0.16 -23.61 -11.13
CA VAL A 211 0.76 -24.20 -9.93
C VAL A 211 -0.06 -23.95 -8.68
N PHE A 212 -0.62 -22.75 -8.53
CA PHE A 212 -1.40 -22.31 -7.37
C PHE A 212 -2.81 -21.86 -7.79
N GLN A 213 -3.79 -22.07 -6.92
CA GLN A 213 -5.12 -21.46 -7.08
C GLN A 213 -5.08 -20.00 -6.64
N GLU A 214 -5.95 -19.14 -7.20
CA GLU A 214 -6.00 -17.70 -6.86
C GLU A 214 -6.11 -17.44 -5.34
N LYS A 215 -6.85 -18.27 -4.60
CA LYS A 215 -6.99 -18.18 -3.14
C LYS A 215 -5.69 -18.45 -2.36
N GLN A 216 -4.67 -19.04 -3.00
CA GLN A 216 -3.37 -19.33 -2.42
C GLN A 216 -2.34 -18.22 -2.72
N ILE A 217 -2.71 -17.23 -3.57
CA ILE A 217 -1.80 -16.21 -4.09
C ILE A 217 -2.08 -14.86 -3.44
N PHE A 218 -1.07 -14.28 -2.82
CA PHE A 218 -1.11 -12.99 -2.13
C PHE A 218 -0.19 -12.00 -2.84
N ARG A 219 -0.75 -11.19 -3.76
CA ARG A 219 0.00 -10.17 -4.51
C ARG A 219 0.10 -8.90 -3.69
N ILE A 220 1.30 -8.55 -3.25
CA ILE A 220 1.54 -7.39 -2.38
C ILE A 220 1.50 -6.08 -3.15
N ASP A 221 0.65 -5.17 -2.70
CA ASP A 221 0.84 -3.74 -2.79
C ASP A 221 0.94 -3.17 -1.37
N HIS A 222 2.13 -2.74 -0.96
CA HIS A 222 2.38 -2.30 0.41
C HIS A 222 1.56 -1.08 0.85
N TYR A 223 0.95 -0.33 -0.08
CA TYR A 223 0.02 0.73 0.27
C TYR A 223 -1.25 0.19 0.94
N LEU A 224 -1.71 -1.00 0.55
CA LEU A 224 -2.89 -1.63 1.15
C LEU A 224 -2.65 -2.04 2.61
N GLY A 225 -1.40 -2.31 2.99
CA GLY A 225 -1.03 -2.63 4.38
C GLY A 225 -0.99 -1.42 5.33
N LYS A 226 -1.17 -0.19 4.83
CA LYS A 226 -1.17 1.02 5.68
C LYS A 226 -2.51 1.18 6.38
N GLU A 227 -2.49 1.44 7.69
CA GLU A 227 -3.70 1.63 8.52
C GLU A 227 -4.63 2.72 7.95
N THR A 228 -4.08 3.83 7.51
CA THR A 228 -4.85 4.93 6.92
C THR A 228 -5.51 4.57 5.60
N VAL A 229 -4.93 3.66 4.81
CA VAL A 229 -5.54 3.15 3.58
C VAL A 229 -6.71 2.22 3.90
N GLN A 230 -6.57 1.35 4.88
CA GLN A 230 -7.65 0.50 5.37
C GLN A 230 -8.79 1.36 5.96
N ASN A 231 -8.43 2.43 6.68
CA ASN A 231 -9.40 3.34 7.26
C ASN A 231 -10.26 4.08 6.23
N ILE A 232 -9.86 4.20 4.96
CA ILE A 232 -10.72 4.79 3.91
C ILE A 232 -12.07 4.08 3.86
N VAL A 233 -12.06 2.75 3.89
CA VAL A 233 -13.27 1.92 3.85
C VAL A 233 -14.11 2.12 5.11
N VAL A 234 -13.48 2.03 6.28
CA VAL A 234 -14.14 2.20 7.58
C VAL A 234 -14.72 3.62 7.69
N PHE A 235 -13.91 4.65 7.47
CA PHE A 235 -14.32 6.06 7.55
C PHE A 235 -15.53 6.35 6.68
N ARG A 236 -15.50 5.87 5.45
CA ARG A 236 -16.55 6.13 4.47
C ARG A 236 -17.84 5.36 4.76
N MET A 237 -17.73 4.10 5.22
CA MET A 237 -18.88 3.18 5.30
C MET A 237 -19.50 3.10 6.71
N SER A 238 -18.76 3.48 7.75
CA SER A 238 -19.29 3.52 9.13
C SER A 238 -19.84 4.89 9.52
N ASN A 239 -19.63 5.95 8.71
CA ASN A 239 -20.06 7.31 9.02
C ASN A 239 -21.11 7.81 8.01
N PRO A 240 -22.42 7.78 8.34
CA PRO A 240 -23.51 8.16 7.42
C PRO A 240 -23.37 9.56 6.83
N VAL A 241 -22.81 10.51 7.59
CA VAL A 241 -22.56 11.89 7.14
C VAL A 241 -21.67 11.90 5.90
N PHE A 242 -20.54 11.19 5.94
CA PHE A 242 -19.62 11.15 4.82
C PHE A 242 -20.10 10.23 3.70
N GLY A 243 -20.70 9.09 4.04
CA GLY A 243 -21.25 8.16 3.04
C GLY A 243 -22.28 8.81 2.12
N SER A 244 -23.14 9.68 2.67
CA SER A 244 -24.15 10.42 1.90
C SER A 244 -23.54 11.43 0.94
N LEU A 245 -22.43 12.06 1.29
CA LEU A 245 -21.74 13.06 0.47
C LEU A 245 -20.85 12.45 -0.62
N TRP A 246 -20.62 11.15 -0.61
CA TRP A 246 -19.61 10.46 -1.41
C TRP A 246 -20.14 10.09 -2.81
N SER A 247 -20.52 11.10 -3.59
CA SER A 247 -21.07 10.91 -4.92
C SER A 247 -20.98 12.17 -5.78
N ASN A 248 -21.25 12.03 -7.06
CA ASN A 248 -21.32 13.15 -8.03
C ASN A 248 -22.38 14.21 -7.70
N VAL A 249 -23.30 13.95 -6.78
CA VAL A 249 -24.24 14.97 -6.30
C VAL A 249 -23.50 16.07 -5.55
N HIS A 250 -22.52 15.70 -4.71
CA HIS A 250 -21.84 16.61 -3.79
C HIS A 250 -20.36 16.84 -4.13
N VAL A 251 -19.68 15.85 -4.73
CA VAL A 251 -18.25 15.93 -5.05
C VAL A 251 -18.02 16.63 -6.37
N LYS A 252 -17.11 17.62 -6.39
CA LYS A 252 -16.66 18.36 -7.57
C LYS A 252 -15.47 17.66 -8.25
N SER A 253 -14.49 17.23 -7.46
CA SER A 253 -13.31 16.52 -7.94
C SER A 253 -12.65 15.71 -6.83
N VAL A 254 -11.86 14.70 -7.21
CA VAL A 254 -11.04 13.90 -6.28
C VAL A 254 -9.58 13.98 -6.74
N HIS A 255 -8.65 14.28 -5.81
CA HIS A 255 -7.23 14.35 -6.09
C HIS A 255 -6.50 13.30 -5.24
N ILE A 256 -5.83 12.35 -5.90
CA ILE A 256 -5.02 11.32 -5.25
C ILE A 256 -3.57 11.62 -5.60
N THR A 257 -2.78 11.98 -4.59
CA THR A 257 -1.41 12.46 -4.77
C THR A 257 -0.45 11.56 -4.03
N VAL A 258 0.63 11.15 -4.71
CA VAL A 258 1.77 10.45 -4.13
C VAL A 258 3.05 11.18 -4.54
N HIS A 259 3.59 11.95 -3.63
CA HIS A 259 4.84 12.67 -3.79
C HIS A 259 5.96 11.98 -2.99
N GLU A 260 7.09 11.78 -3.63
CA GLU A 260 8.32 11.29 -3.01
C GLU A 260 9.39 12.40 -3.04
N ALA A 261 9.97 12.73 -1.89
CA ALA A 261 11.09 13.66 -1.78
C ALA A 261 12.41 13.03 -2.30
N VAL A 262 12.49 11.70 -2.29
CA VAL A 262 13.64 10.95 -2.81
C VAL A 262 13.60 10.84 -4.34
N GLY A 263 14.79 10.69 -4.95
CA GLY A 263 14.96 10.44 -6.39
C GLY A 263 14.92 8.95 -6.74
N VAL A 264 15.65 8.60 -7.80
CA VAL A 264 15.82 7.20 -8.20
C VAL A 264 17.04 6.54 -7.55
N GLU A 265 18.02 7.35 -7.16
CA GLU A 265 19.23 6.95 -6.43
C GLU A 265 19.93 5.72 -7.05
N GLY A 266 20.25 4.69 -6.26
CA GLY A 266 20.89 3.46 -6.75
C GLY A 266 20.02 2.58 -7.67
N ARG A 267 18.73 2.91 -7.89
CA ARG A 267 17.76 2.14 -8.68
C ARG A 267 17.53 2.71 -10.09
N GLY A 268 18.49 3.47 -10.63
CA GLY A 268 18.37 4.12 -11.94
C GLY A 268 17.98 3.15 -13.06
N ASP A 269 18.67 2.01 -13.20
CA ASP A 269 18.36 1.01 -14.25
C ASP A 269 16.90 0.53 -14.20
N TYR A 270 16.43 0.20 -12.99
CA TYR A 270 15.04 -0.23 -12.80
C TYR A 270 14.05 0.87 -13.17
N PHE A 271 14.31 2.10 -12.72
CA PHE A 271 13.37 3.19 -12.94
C PHE A 271 13.35 3.66 -14.39
N GLU A 272 14.48 3.55 -15.11
CA GLU A 272 14.55 3.86 -16.54
C GLU A 272 13.62 2.95 -17.37
N GLU A 273 13.51 1.67 -16.99
CA GLU A 273 12.57 0.74 -17.62
C GLU A 273 11.12 0.93 -17.15
N ALA A 274 10.92 1.18 -15.87
CA ALA A 274 9.59 1.26 -15.28
C ALA A 274 8.92 2.61 -15.57
N GLY A 275 9.61 3.70 -15.30
CA GLY A 275 9.03 5.05 -15.29
C GLY A 275 7.95 5.20 -14.22
N ILE A 276 7.47 6.42 -14.06
CA ILE A 276 6.48 6.75 -13.01
C ILE A 276 5.14 6.03 -13.20
N LEU A 277 4.75 5.71 -14.43
CA LEU A 277 3.47 5.06 -14.72
C LEU A 277 3.43 3.62 -14.19
N ARG A 278 4.50 2.85 -14.43
CA ARG A 278 4.58 1.46 -13.94
C ARG A 278 4.93 1.39 -12.46
N ASP A 279 5.80 2.31 -11.99
CA ASP A 279 6.25 2.27 -10.60
C ASP A 279 5.16 2.70 -9.61
N MET A 280 4.30 3.66 -9.99
CA MET A 280 3.38 4.30 -9.06
C MET A 280 1.91 4.25 -9.49
N VAL A 281 1.60 4.48 -10.78
CA VAL A 281 0.21 4.66 -11.23
C VAL A 281 -0.53 3.35 -11.33
N GLN A 282 0.07 2.36 -12.00
CA GLN A 282 -0.54 1.06 -12.29
C GLN A 282 -0.89 0.26 -11.02
N ASN A 283 -0.23 0.54 -9.93
CA ASN A 283 -0.38 -0.12 -8.65
C ASN A 283 -0.96 0.83 -7.58
N HIS A 284 -0.13 1.52 -6.85
CA HIS A 284 -0.50 2.31 -5.66
C HIS A 284 -1.65 3.30 -5.91
N LEU A 285 -1.55 4.12 -6.97
CA LEU A 285 -2.60 5.10 -7.26
C LEU A 285 -3.92 4.44 -7.64
N PHE A 286 -3.89 3.30 -8.35
CA PHE A 286 -5.11 2.57 -8.67
C PHE A 286 -5.70 1.86 -7.46
N GLN A 287 -4.90 1.40 -6.51
CA GLN A 287 -5.40 0.88 -5.25
C GLN A 287 -6.13 1.98 -4.46
N LEU A 288 -5.52 3.16 -4.33
CA LEU A 288 -6.18 4.30 -3.68
C LEU A 288 -7.45 4.76 -4.42
N LEU A 289 -7.42 4.78 -5.76
CA LEU A 289 -8.58 5.10 -6.58
C LEU A 289 -9.72 4.11 -6.34
N THR A 290 -9.44 2.82 -6.35
CA THR A 290 -10.48 1.79 -6.20
C THR A 290 -11.12 1.83 -4.83
N LEU A 291 -10.36 1.94 -3.75
CA LEU A 291 -10.88 2.07 -2.38
C LEU A 291 -11.69 3.36 -2.18
N THR A 292 -11.26 4.45 -2.84
CA THR A 292 -11.99 5.73 -2.78
C THR A 292 -13.30 5.66 -3.55
N ALA A 293 -13.33 4.99 -4.70
CA ALA A 293 -14.45 5.06 -5.65
C ALA A 293 -15.42 3.86 -5.58
N MET A 294 -15.05 2.74 -4.93
CA MET A 294 -15.88 1.53 -4.90
C MET A 294 -17.24 1.73 -4.24
N GLU A 295 -18.21 0.91 -4.57
CA GLU A 295 -19.49 0.83 -3.83
C GLU A 295 -19.28 0.10 -2.49
N PRO A 296 -20.16 0.30 -1.49
CA PRO A 296 -20.16 -0.53 -0.29
C PRO A 296 -20.30 -2.01 -0.67
N PRO A 297 -19.40 -2.88 -0.20
CA PRO A 297 -19.50 -4.31 -0.49
C PRO A 297 -20.71 -4.92 0.22
N VAL A 298 -21.23 -6.03 -0.31
CA VAL A 298 -22.38 -6.76 0.27
C VAL A 298 -22.03 -7.47 1.58
N ALA A 299 -20.73 -7.72 1.83
CA ALA A 299 -20.19 -8.29 3.04
C ALA A 299 -18.78 -7.72 3.28
N PHE A 300 -18.34 -7.69 4.53
CA PHE A 300 -16.98 -7.26 4.87
C PHE A 300 -16.05 -8.48 4.82
N ASP A 301 -15.82 -8.97 3.60
CA ASP A 301 -14.90 -10.06 3.30
C ASP A 301 -14.03 -9.75 2.07
N ALA A 302 -12.96 -10.53 1.92
CA ALA A 302 -11.98 -10.31 0.87
C ALA A 302 -12.57 -10.38 -0.55
N GLN A 303 -13.52 -11.28 -0.80
CA GLN A 303 -14.09 -11.46 -2.13
C GLN A 303 -14.99 -10.26 -2.50
N ALA A 304 -15.90 -9.90 -1.60
CA ALA A 304 -16.84 -8.78 -1.83
C ALA A 304 -16.09 -7.43 -2.01
N ILE A 305 -15.07 -7.16 -1.19
CA ILE A 305 -14.27 -5.94 -1.32
C ILE A 305 -13.52 -5.89 -2.65
N ARG A 306 -12.85 -6.98 -3.05
CA ARG A 306 -12.11 -7.06 -4.32
C ARG A 306 -13.03 -7.01 -5.53
N ASP A 307 -14.24 -7.55 -5.43
CA ASP A 307 -15.25 -7.44 -6.49
C ASP A 307 -15.66 -5.98 -6.73
N GLU A 308 -15.87 -5.19 -5.67
CA GLU A 308 -16.18 -3.77 -5.80
C GLU A 308 -15.01 -2.98 -6.39
N LYS A 309 -13.76 -3.27 -6.00
CA LYS A 309 -12.56 -2.66 -6.59
C LYS A 309 -12.48 -2.92 -8.10
N VAL A 310 -12.72 -4.17 -8.54
CA VAL A 310 -12.74 -4.53 -9.97
C VAL A 310 -13.84 -3.80 -10.72
N LYS A 311 -15.02 -3.61 -10.13
CA LYS A 311 -16.11 -2.81 -10.75
C LYS A 311 -15.66 -1.38 -11.05
N VAL A 312 -14.91 -0.75 -10.14
CA VAL A 312 -14.33 0.59 -10.40
C VAL A 312 -13.42 0.55 -11.62
N LEU A 313 -12.45 -0.38 -11.66
CA LEU A 313 -11.51 -0.49 -12.79
C LEU A 313 -12.21 -0.75 -14.13
N ARG A 314 -13.29 -1.54 -14.12
CA ARG A 314 -14.12 -1.78 -15.32
C ARG A 314 -14.94 -0.57 -15.74
N SER A 315 -15.20 0.35 -14.81
CA SER A 315 -15.97 1.58 -15.07
C SER A 315 -15.07 2.75 -15.49
N LEU A 316 -13.75 2.57 -15.58
CA LEU A 316 -12.88 3.64 -16.04
C LEU A 316 -13.11 3.91 -17.53
N LYS A 317 -13.30 5.19 -17.87
CA LYS A 317 -13.39 5.63 -19.28
C LYS A 317 -12.07 5.34 -19.98
N PRO A 318 -12.04 4.53 -21.05
CA PRO A 318 -10.82 4.25 -21.77
C PRO A 318 -10.17 5.53 -22.31
N ILE A 319 -8.85 5.65 -22.15
CA ILE A 319 -8.09 6.75 -22.72
C ILE A 319 -7.86 6.47 -24.21
N ARG A 320 -8.38 7.33 -25.08
CA ARG A 320 -8.11 7.25 -26.53
C ARG A 320 -6.82 7.98 -26.84
N THR A 321 -6.16 7.56 -27.90
CA THR A 321 -4.89 8.16 -28.35
C THR A 321 -5.00 9.67 -28.56
N GLU A 322 -6.11 10.14 -29.16
CA GLU A 322 -6.40 11.57 -29.38
C GLU A 322 -6.64 12.37 -28.10
N ASP A 323 -7.03 11.71 -27.01
CA ASP A 323 -7.31 12.35 -25.73
C ASP A 323 -6.06 12.46 -24.83
N ILE A 324 -4.96 11.78 -25.17
CA ILE A 324 -3.72 11.77 -24.35
C ILE A 324 -3.25 13.18 -23.97
N PRO A 325 -3.17 14.17 -24.92
CA PRO A 325 -2.69 15.52 -24.58
C PRO A 325 -3.55 16.26 -23.54
N LYS A 326 -4.84 15.88 -23.41
CA LYS A 326 -5.82 16.47 -22.47
C LYS A 326 -5.94 15.66 -21.18
N THR A 327 -5.39 14.45 -21.17
CA THR A 327 -5.57 13.48 -20.09
C THR A 327 -4.35 13.40 -19.18
N ILE A 328 -3.14 13.61 -19.72
CA ILE A 328 -1.91 13.45 -18.95
C ILE A 328 -0.94 14.62 -19.13
N VAL A 329 -0.32 15.02 -18.04
CA VAL A 329 0.90 15.81 -17.99
C VAL A 329 2.02 14.94 -17.44
N ARG A 330 3.13 14.81 -18.18
CA ARG A 330 4.33 14.10 -17.75
C ARG A 330 5.50 15.06 -17.53
N GLY A 331 6.32 14.77 -16.52
CA GLY A 331 7.46 15.60 -16.18
C GLY A 331 8.71 14.81 -15.81
N GLN A 332 9.86 15.51 -15.82
CA GLN A 332 11.14 14.96 -15.37
C GLN A 332 11.86 16.03 -14.53
N TYR A 333 12.41 15.63 -13.37
CA TYR A 333 13.09 16.59 -12.51
C TYR A 333 14.47 16.97 -13.05
N THR A 334 14.80 18.25 -12.90
CA THR A 334 16.12 18.83 -13.14
C THR A 334 16.87 19.04 -11.82
N VAL A 335 18.08 19.54 -11.87
CA VAL A 335 18.85 19.93 -10.68
C VAL A 335 18.03 20.88 -9.81
N GLY A 336 18.13 20.73 -8.51
CA GLY A 336 17.44 21.56 -7.54
C GLY A 336 17.88 21.29 -6.12
N GLU A 337 17.00 21.59 -5.16
CA GLU A 337 17.24 21.42 -3.74
C GLU A 337 16.01 20.82 -3.08
N VAL A 338 16.19 19.77 -2.28
CA VAL A 338 15.13 19.11 -1.51
C VAL A 338 15.51 19.18 -0.03
N GLU A 339 14.63 19.76 0.78
CA GLU A 339 14.84 19.93 2.24
C GLU A 339 16.20 20.61 2.58
N GLY A 340 16.64 21.59 1.74
CA GLY A 340 17.91 22.29 1.93
C GLY A 340 19.15 21.56 1.39
N ILE A 341 18.97 20.39 0.76
CA ILE A 341 20.08 19.57 0.23
C ILE A 341 20.08 19.66 -1.30
N PRO A 342 21.18 20.12 -1.92
CA PRO A 342 21.33 20.10 -3.39
C PRO A 342 21.26 18.66 -3.93
N VAL A 343 20.47 18.46 -4.99
CA VAL A 343 20.27 17.15 -5.61
C VAL A 343 20.43 17.21 -7.13
N PRO A 344 20.92 16.13 -7.76
CA PRO A 344 21.09 16.09 -9.21
C PRO A 344 19.74 16.05 -9.94
N GLY A 345 19.74 16.48 -11.20
CA GLY A 345 18.63 16.21 -12.11
C GLY A 345 18.61 14.74 -12.53
N TYR A 346 17.45 14.26 -13.01
CA TYR A 346 17.25 12.84 -13.34
C TYR A 346 18.32 12.30 -14.32
N ARG A 347 18.64 13.05 -15.36
CA ARG A 347 19.65 12.67 -16.38
C ARG A 347 21.09 12.67 -15.85
N ASN A 348 21.29 13.19 -14.63
CA ASN A 348 22.57 13.20 -13.94
C ASN A 348 22.64 12.14 -12.83
N GLU A 349 21.55 11.40 -12.60
CA GLU A 349 21.54 10.27 -11.64
C GLU A 349 22.38 9.09 -12.21
N PRO A 350 22.99 8.27 -11.33
CA PRO A 350 23.76 7.11 -11.77
C PRO A 350 22.93 6.17 -12.64
N LYS A 351 23.55 5.70 -13.73
CA LYS A 351 22.99 4.73 -14.70
C LYS A 351 21.80 5.25 -15.52
N ILE A 352 21.52 6.53 -15.53
CA ILE A 352 20.51 7.15 -16.38
C ILE A 352 21.16 7.69 -17.67
N PRO A 353 20.59 7.37 -18.85
CA PRO A 353 21.06 7.96 -20.11
C PRO A 353 20.86 9.48 -20.11
N PRO A 354 21.85 10.27 -20.57
CA PRO A 354 21.73 11.75 -20.65
C PRO A 354 20.57 12.24 -21.52
N THR A 355 20.09 11.38 -22.43
CA THR A 355 18.97 11.67 -23.35
C THR A 355 17.65 11.04 -22.90
N SER A 356 17.58 10.52 -21.67
CA SER A 356 16.38 9.84 -21.19
C SER A 356 15.12 10.70 -21.32
N ASP A 357 14.04 10.09 -21.81
CA ASP A 357 12.69 10.67 -21.92
C ASP A 357 11.71 10.05 -20.89
N THR A 358 12.25 9.28 -19.96
CA THR A 358 11.48 8.61 -18.92
C THR A 358 10.89 9.59 -17.92
N PRO A 359 9.55 9.63 -17.74
CA PRO A 359 8.93 10.59 -16.83
C PRO A 359 9.12 10.17 -15.37
N THR A 360 9.47 11.15 -14.54
CA THR A 360 9.57 11.05 -13.06
C THR A 360 8.37 11.69 -12.36
N PHE A 361 7.48 12.30 -13.13
CA PHE A 361 6.22 12.89 -12.71
C PHE A 361 5.13 12.55 -13.71
N ALA A 362 3.95 12.23 -13.21
CA ALA A 362 2.73 12.14 -14.02
C ALA A 362 1.53 12.67 -13.24
N ARG A 363 0.68 13.43 -13.91
CA ARG A 363 -0.67 13.79 -13.46
C ARG A 363 -1.66 13.36 -14.51
N ILE A 364 -2.61 12.50 -14.13
CA ILE A 364 -3.57 11.88 -15.05
C ILE A 364 -4.98 12.21 -14.59
N LYS A 365 -5.81 12.69 -15.53
CA LYS A 365 -7.25 12.84 -15.32
C LYS A 365 -7.94 11.53 -15.67
N VAL A 366 -8.67 10.97 -14.72
CA VAL A 366 -9.42 9.71 -14.86
C VAL A 366 -10.90 9.98 -14.62
N GLU A 367 -11.76 9.36 -15.40
CA GLU A 367 -13.23 9.44 -15.26
C GLU A 367 -13.77 8.04 -14.92
N VAL A 368 -14.53 7.93 -13.84
CA VAL A 368 -15.24 6.70 -13.45
C VAL A 368 -16.66 6.78 -13.97
N GLN A 369 -16.98 5.99 -15.00
CA GLN A 369 -18.28 6.00 -15.69
C GLN A 369 -19.29 5.07 -15.02
N ASN A 370 -19.72 5.44 -13.82
CA ASN A 370 -20.82 4.81 -13.12
C ASN A 370 -21.78 5.88 -12.53
N TRP A 371 -22.89 5.48 -11.99
CA TRP A 371 -23.92 6.42 -11.50
C TRP A 371 -23.42 7.28 -10.34
N ARG A 372 -22.53 6.76 -9.51
CA ARG A 372 -21.97 7.48 -8.36
C ARG A 372 -21.02 8.60 -8.78
N TRP A 373 -20.22 8.38 -9.84
CA TRP A 373 -19.09 9.23 -10.16
C TRP A 373 -19.17 9.92 -11.54
N ALA A 374 -20.21 9.63 -12.33
CA ALA A 374 -20.34 10.26 -13.64
C ALA A 374 -20.21 11.79 -13.55
N GLY A 375 -19.27 12.35 -14.33
CA GLY A 375 -18.97 13.78 -14.37
C GLY A 375 -18.01 14.29 -13.27
N VAL A 376 -17.52 13.43 -12.36
CA VAL A 376 -16.51 13.80 -11.36
C VAL A 376 -15.13 13.40 -11.88
N PRO A 377 -14.21 14.34 -12.12
CA PRO A 377 -12.84 14.03 -12.48
C PRO A 377 -12.04 13.55 -11.26
N PHE A 378 -11.26 12.50 -11.46
CA PHE A 378 -10.23 12.02 -10.55
C PHE A 378 -8.87 12.39 -11.10
N TYR A 379 -8.06 13.10 -10.33
CA TYR A 379 -6.70 13.49 -10.68
C TYR A 379 -5.71 12.63 -9.92
N LEU A 380 -5.01 11.74 -10.63
CA LEU A 380 -3.97 10.87 -10.08
C LEU A 380 -2.61 11.53 -10.30
N THR A 381 -1.89 11.84 -9.25
CA THR A 381 -0.58 12.51 -9.34
C THR A 381 0.48 11.69 -8.64
N ALA A 382 1.59 11.41 -9.33
CA ALA A 382 2.79 10.83 -8.76
C ALA A 382 4.02 11.62 -9.18
N GLY A 383 5.00 11.79 -8.29
CA GLY A 383 6.24 12.50 -8.60
C GLY A 383 7.39 12.15 -7.68
N LYS A 384 8.62 12.17 -8.23
CA LYS A 384 9.88 12.03 -7.48
C LYS A 384 10.60 13.36 -7.36
N ARG A 385 11.49 13.52 -6.36
CA ARG A 385 12.16 14.79 -6.03
C ARG A 385 11.18 15.95 -5.88
N MET A 386 10.03 15.67 -5.28
CA MET A 386 9.01 16.68 -4.99
C MET A 386 9.41 17.51 -3.76
N SER A 387 8.70 18.62 -3.52
CA SER A 387 8.94 19.52 -2.37
C SER A 387 8.89 18.82 -1.01
N LYS A 388 8.09 17.78 -0.90
CA LYS A 388 7.91 16.96 0.32
C LYS A 388 7.44 15.55 -0.02
N ARG A 389 7.68 14.62 0.92
CA ARG A 389 7.02 13.32 0.88
C ARG A 389 5.56 13.48 1.33
N GLU A 390 4.62 13.09 0.48
CA GLU A 390 3.19 13.22 0.78
C GLU A 390 2.38 12.16 0.05
N THR A 391 1.47 11.50 0.75
CA THR A 391 0.40 10.72 0.12
C THR A 391 -0.93 11.16 0.69
N THR A 392 -1.80 11.70 -0.17
CA THR A 392 -3.09 12.27 0.23
C THR A 392 -4.19 11.92 -0.75
N ILE A 393 -5.41 11.82 -0.23
CA ILE A 393 -6.65 11.83 -1.00
C ILE A 393 -7.41 13.08 -0.59
N ARG A 394 -7.59 14.02 -1.52
CA ARG A 394 -8.34 15.25 -1.32
C ARG A 394 -9.62 15.21 -2.12
N ILE A 395 -10.75 15.31 -1.44
CA ILE A 395 -12.08 15.37 -2.01
C ILE A 395 -12.58 16.80 -1.90
N VAL A 396 -12.80 17.43 -3.05
CA VAL A 396 -13.31 18.80 -3.16
C VAL A 396 -14.80 18.71 -3.38
N PHE A 397 -15.60 19.35 -2.53
CA PHE A 397 -17.03 19.38 -2.66
C PHE A 397 -17.49 20.50 -3.59
N LYS A 398 -18.68 20.35 -4.15
CA LYS A 398 -19.31 21.36 -5.02
C LYS A 398 -19.65 22.60 -4.22
N ASP A 399 -19.53 23.75 -4.85
CA ASP A 399 -20.03 25.01 -4.34
C ASP A 399 -21.56 25.03 -4.33
N PHE A 400 -22.15 25.82 -3.44
CA PHE A 400 -23.58 26.08 -3.51
C PHE A 400 -23.92 26.77 -4.83
N PRO A 401 -25.04 26.41 -5.50
CA PRO A 401 -25.45 27.01 -6.78
C PRO A 401 -25.78 28.49 -6.64
N PHE A 402 -26.10 28.96 -5.43
CA PHE A 402 -26.39 30.35 -5.13
C PHE A 402 -25.36 30.94 -4.14
N ALA A 403 -24.62 31.93 -4.61
CA ALA A 403 -23.54 32.57 -3.84
C ALA A 403 -24.10 33.68 -2.92
N LEU A 404 -24.91 33.30 -1.91
CA LEU A 404 -25.57 34.21 -0.97
C LEU A 404 -24.62 35.28 -0.39
N PHE A 405 -23.45 34.85 0.07
CA PHE A 405 -22.49 35.76 0.70
C PHE A 405 -21.76 36.67 -0.29
N ARG A 406 -21.63 36.29 -1.56
CA ARG A 406 -21.06 37.15 -2.60
C ARG A 406 -21.94 38.36 -2.86
N LEU A 407 -23.26 38.22 -2.81
CA LEU A 407 -24.21 39.32 -2.91
C LEU A 407 -24.14 40.28 -1.71
N ALA A 408 -23.70 39.79 -0.55
CA ALA A 408 -23.48 40.60 0.65
C ALA A 408 -22.08 41.25 0.68
N GLY A 409 -21.32 41.23 -0.43
CA GLY A 409 -20.01 41.85 -0.54
C GLY A 409 -18.87 41.03 0.06
N CYS A 410 -19.08 39.75 0.46
CA CYS A 410 -18.03 38.89 0.91
C CYS A 410 -17.26 38.30 -0.29
N PRO A 411 -15.93 38.46 -0.37
CA PRO A 411 -15.16 37.86 -1.42
C PRO A 411 -15.10 36.33 -1.22
N GLY A 412 -15.82 35.61 -2.09
CA GLY A 412 -15.66 34.15 -2.29
C GLY A 412 -16.15 33.26 -1.14
N THR A 413 -16.70 32.13 -1.52
CA THR A 413 -16.87 30.97 -0.64
C THR A 413 -15.61 30.12 -0.69
N VAL A 414 -15.14 29.62 0.46
CA VAL A 414 -14.06 28.64 0.52
C VAL A 414 -14.65 27.27 0.18
N PRO A 415 -14.14 26.53 -0.83
CA PRO A 415 -14.59 25.17 -1.09
C PRO A 415 -14.43 24.31 0.16
N ASN A 416 -15.42 23.49 0.45
CA ASN A 416 -15.26 22.48 1.50
C ASN A 416 -14.41 21.34 0.94
N GLU A 417 -13.44 20.89 1.73
CA GLU A 417 -12.52 19.84 1.33
C GLU A 417 -12.37 18.81 2.46
N LEU A 418 -12.44 17.54 2.10
CA LEU A 418 -12.03 16.44 2.98
C LEU A 418 -10.67 15.94 2.52
N ILE A 419 -9.70 15.89 3.43
CA ILE A 419 -8.33 15.49 3.14
C ILE A 419 -8.00 14.27 4.01
N ILE A 420 -7.72 13.14 3.38
CA ILE A 420 -7.21 11.93 4.02
C ILE A 420 -5.70 11.89 3.79
N ARG A 421 -4.92 12.06 4.86
CA ARG A 421 -3.46 11.99 4.86
C ARG A 421 -3.04 10.56 5.15
N ILE A 422 -2.35 9.93 4.19
CA ILE A 422 -1.88 8.54 4.29
C ILE A 422 -0.44 8.49 4.80
N GLN A 423 0.39 9.47 4.41
CA GLN A 423 1.76 9.65 4.94
C GLN A 423 2.33 11.01 4.53
N PRO A 424 3.28 11.59 5.30
CA PRO A 424 3.47 11.38 6.73
C PRO A 424 2.30 12.01 7.50
N ASN A 425 2.30 12.05 8.80
CA ASN A 425 1.26 12.71 9.62
C ASN A 425 -0.14 12.17 9.31
N GLU A 426 -0.30 10.87 9.48
CA GLU A 426 -1.53 10.15 9.22
C GLU A 426 -2.74 10.78 9.90
N GLY A 427 -3.84 10.98 9.16
CA GLY A 427 -5.01 11.66 9.71
C GLY A 427 -6.07 12.03 8.68
N ILE A 428 -7.10 12.72 9.15
CA ILE A 428 -8.23 13.19 8.35
C ILE A 428 -8.52 14.64 8.74
N SER A 429 -8.60 15.53 7.75
CA SER A 429 -8.99 16.93 7.96
C SER A 429 -10.24 17.28 7.16
N LEU A 430 -11.11 18.11 7.74
CA LEU A 430 -12.24 18.73 7.07
C LEU A 430 -12.05 20.23 7.07
N ARG A 431 -11.94 20.83 5.87
CA ARG A 431 -11.79 22.27 5.66
C ARG A 431 -13.14 22.88 5.30
N PHE A 432 -13.53 23.96 5.96
CA PHE A 432 -14.80 24.66 5.73
C PHE A 432 -14.70 26.13 6.15
N GLY A 433 -15.73 26.94 5.76
CA GLY A 433 -15.77 28.36 6.08
C GLY A 433 -16.51 28.66 7.37
N ILE A 434 -15.98 29.57 8.20
CA ILE A 434 -16.67 30.15 9.35
C ILE A 434 -16.68 31.67 9.28
N LYS A 435 -17.66 32.30 9.94
CA LYS A 435 -17.64 33.75 10.11
C LYS A 435 -16.54 34.16 11.10
N ARG A 436 -15.67 35.08 10.68
CA ARG A 436 -14.69 35.71 11.60
C ARG A 436 -15.42 36.43 12.73
N PRO A 437 -15.00 36.27 13.99
CA PRO A 437 -15.50 37.08 15.11
C PRO A 437 -15.34 38.58 14.83
N GLY A 438 -16.35 39.39 15.17
CA GLY A 438 -16.34 40.85 14.96
C GLY A 438 -17.55 41.36 14.20
N GLY A 439 -17.61 42.68 13.96
CA GLY A 439 -18.76 43.35 13.37
C GLY A 439 -18.93 43.18 11.85
N SER A 440 -17.87 42.88 11.11
CA SER A 440 -17.92 42.67 9.66
C SER A 440 -18.20 41.22 9.29
N LEU A 441 -18.92 41.00 8.17
CA LEU A 441 -19.15 39.68 7.61
C LEU A 441 -17.92 39.27 6.78
N VAL A 442 -16.99 38.55 7.40
CA VAL A 442 -15.81 37.95 6.73
C VAL A 442 -15.84 36.46 6.98
N ILE A 443 -15.66 35.67 5.91
CA ILE A 443 -15.63 34.20 5.98
C ILE A 443 -14.17 33.75 5.86
N ASP A 444 -13.67 33.08 6.90
CA ASP A 444 -12.33 32.49 6.93
C ASP A 444 -12.38 30.96 6.75
N PRO A 445 -11.41 30.35 6.04
CA PRO A 445 -11.25 28.90 6.05
C PRO A 445 -10.72 28.45 7.41
N VAL A 446 -11.32 27.40 7.94
CA VAL A 446 -10.83 26.68 9.13
C VAL A 446 -10.75 25.20 8.85
N GLU A 447 -10.00 24.49 9.67
CA GLU A 447 -9.77 23.06 9.54
C GLU A 447 -10.09 22.34 10.85
N MET A 448 -10.92 21.29 10.78
CA MET A 448 -11.05 20.29 11.83
C MET A 448 -10.10 19.16 11.50
N ASP A 449 -9.21 18.83 12.42
CA ASP A 449 -8.13 17.87 12.20
C ASP A 449 -8.19 16.70 13.18
N PHE A 450 -8.10 15.50 12.64
CA PHE A 450 -7.85 14.26 13.38
C PHE A 450 -6.47 13.74 12.98
N SER A 451 -5.63 13.44 13.96
CA SER A 451 -4.31 12.82 13.76
C SER A 451 -4.22 11.53 14.55
N TYR A 452 -3.75 10.45 13.89
CA TYR A 452 -3.51 9.16 14.56
C TYR A 452 -2.46 9.29 15.66
N GLN A 453 -1.39 10.02 15.42
CA GLN A 453 -0.32 10.23 16.40
C GLN A 453 -0.84 10.89 17.69
N THR A 454 -1.76 11.85 17.57
CA THR A 454 -2.34 12.53 18.73
C THR A 454 -3.36 11.68 19.45
N ALA A 455 -4.12 10.84 18.72
CA ALA A 455 -5.22 10.06 19.27
C ALA A 455 -4.76 8.76 19.95
N TYR A 456 -3.74 8.09 19.38
CA TYR A 456 -3.33 6.74 19.81
C TYR A 456 -1.94 6.66 20.43
N HIS A 457 -1.10 7.73 20.32
CA HIS A 457 0.25 7.85 20.91
C HIS A 457 1.29 6.79 20.47
N ASP A 458 0.88 5.65 19.93
CA ASP A 458 1.74 4.56 19.50
C ASP A 458 2.13 4.67 18.03
N LYS A 459 3.29 4.11 17.70
CA LYS A 459 3.68 3.94 16.29
C LYS A 459 2.81 2.85 15.67
N ALA A 460 2.09 3.20 14.60
CA ALA A 460 1.37 2.21 13.80
C ALA A 460 2.33 1.10 13.32
N PRO A 461 1.89 -0.16 13.28
CA PRO A 461 2.65 -1.25 12.68
C PRO A 461 3.08 -0.93 11.24
N ASP A 462 4.25 -1.45 10.84
CA ASP A 462 4.69 -1.32 9.43
C ASP A 462 3.70 -2.08 8.51
N ALA A 463 3.51 -1.57 7.31
CA ALA A 463 2.62 -2.21 6.33
C ALA A 463 2.95 -3.69 6.09
N TYR A 464 4.23 -4.09 6.16
CA TYR A 464 4.65 -5.48 6.02
C TYR A 464 4.27 -6.35 7.22
N GLU A 465 4.24 -5.80 8.44
CA GLU A 465 3.71 -6.53 9.60
C GLU A 465 2.26 -6.97 9.33
N ARG A 466 1.43 -6.04 8.91
CA ARG A 466 0.02 -6.31 8.60
C ARG A 466 -0.14 -7.31 7.45
N LEU A 467 0.54 -7.11 6.33
CA LEU A 467 0.41 -7.98 5.16
C LEU A 467 0.93 -9.41 5.42
N LEU A 468 2.02 -9.56 6.18
CA LEU A 468 2.50 -10.88 6.59
C LEU A 468 1.47 -11.58 7.48
N HIS A 469 0.91 -10.90 8.47
CA HIS A 469 -0.13 -11.45 9.33
C HIS A 469 -1.34 -11.92 8.51
N ASP A 470 -1.87 -11.08 7.62
CA ASP A 470 -3.03 -11.40 6.81
C ASP A 470 -2.77 -12.61 5.87
N ALA A 471 -1.58 -12.69 5.27
CA ALA A 471 -1.20 -13.86 4.48
C ALA A 471 -1.10 -15.14 5.34
N ILE A 472 -0.60 -15.04 6.57
CA ILE A 472 -0.52 -16.16 7.52
C ILE A 472 -1.91 -16.66 7.90
N VAL A 473 -2.85 -15.77 8.23
CA VAL A 473 -4.24 -16.17 8.57
C VAL A 473 -5.07 -16.49 7.32
N GLY A 474 -4.65 -16.05 6.13
CA GLY A 474 -5.33 -16.31 4.86
C GLY A 474 -6.34 -15.24 4.46
N ASP A 475 -6.30 -14.09 5.06
CA ASP A 475 -7.11 -12.95 4.66
C ASP A 475 -6.49 -12.26 3.45
N SER A 476 -7.14 -12.34 2.31
CA SER A 476 -6.69 -11.74 1.06
C SER A 476 -7.29 -10.35 0.76
N THR A 477 -7.92 -9.71 1.74
CA THR A 477 -8.58 -8.39 1.62
C THR A 477 -7.62 -7.31 1.13
N LEU A 478 -6.39 -7.31 1.64
CA LEU A 478 -5.36 -6.32 1.35
C LEU A 478 -4.40 -6.73 0.21
N PHE A 479 -4.79 -7.72 -0.59
CA PHE A 479 -3.97 -8.21 -1.70
C PHE A 479 -4.68 -8.04 -3.04
N ALA A 480 -3.90 -7.67 -4.06
CA ALA A 480 -4.42 -7.48 -5.40
C ALA A 480 -4.82 -8.82 -6.04
N ARG A 481 -6.01 -8.87 -6.64
CA ARG A 481 -6.48 -10.03 -7.41
C ARG A 481 -5.96 -9.95 -8.85
N ASN A 482 -5.87 -11.08 -9.54
CA ASN A 482 -5.35 -11.14 -10.90
C ASN A 482 -6.08 -10.22 -11.88
N ASP A 483 -7.43 -10.16 -11.79
CA ASP A 483 -8.22 -9.31 -12.68
C ASP A 483 -8.09 -7.81 -12.36
N GLU A 484 -7.81 -7.41 -11.12
CA GLU A 484 -7.44 -6.04 -10.77
C GLU A 484 -6.14 -5.62 -11.50
N VAL A 485 -5.12 -6.50 -11.43
CA VAL A 485 -3.83 -6.28 -12.09
C VAL A 485 -4.01 -6.13 -13.61
N GLU A 486 -4.74 -7.05 -14.24
CA GLU A 486 -4.94 -7.00 -15.69
C GLU A 486 -5.77 -5.78 -16.12
N ARG A 487 -6.80 -5.39 -15.35
CA ARG A 487 -7.62 -4.21 -15.67
C ARG A 487 -6.83 -2.91 -15.52
N SER A 488 -5.99 -2.80 -14.50
CA SER A 488 -5.12 -1.63 -14.35
C SER A 488 -4.12 -1.50 -15.50
N TRP A 489 -3.52 -2.61 -15.97
CA TRP A 489 -2.68 -2.62 -17.17
C TRP A 489 -3.45 -2.26 -18.44
N THR A 490 -4.65 -2.79 -18.61
CA THR A 490 -5.52 -2.46 -19.75
C THR A 490 -5.77 -0.96 -19.85
N PHE A 491 -6.03 -0.31 -18.71
CA PHE A 491 -6.31 1.13 -18.69
C PHE A 491 -5.09 1.98 -19.06
N ILE A 492 -3.90 1.66 -18.56
CA ILE A 492 -2.70 2.48 -18.83
C ILE A 492 -1.98 2.11 -20.14
N ALA A 493 -2.34 1.00 -20.79
CA ALA A 493 -1.66 0.53 -22.01
C ALA A 493 -1.53 1.60 -23.11
N PRO A 494 -2.56 2.41 -23.43
CA PRO A 494 -2.44 3.48 -24.41
C PRO A 494 -1.40 4.54 -24.03
N LEU A 495 -1.27 4.84 -22.72
CA LEU A 495 -0.26 5.80 -22.23
C LEU A 495 1.16 5.26 -22.36
N LEU A 496 1.38 3.95 -22.27
CA LEU A 496 2.71 3.35 -22.40
C LEU A 496 3.22 3.36 -23.85
N GLY A 497 2.32 3.25 -24.83
CA GLY A 497 2.69 3.17 -26.24
C GLY A 497 2.97 4.52 -26.90
N ASP A 498 2.08 5.50 -26.70
CA ASP A 498 2.07 6.75 -27.46
C ASP A 498 2.49 7.99 -26.66
N LEU A 499 2.83 7.82 -25.37
CA LEU A 499 3.02 8.94 -24.46
C LEU A 499 4.11 9.94 -24.91
N SER A 500 5.27 9.44 -25.33
CA SER A 500 6.39 10.28 -25.75
C SER A 500 6.06 11.11 -26.99
N ARG A 501 5.25 10.56 -27.90
CA ARG A 501 4.83 11.21 -29.14
C ARG A 501 3.74 12.26 -28.90
N LEU A 502 2.81 12.02 -27.98
CA LEU A 502 1.56 12.79 -27.84
C LEU A 502 1.54 13.73 -26.62
N SER A 503 2.40 13.53 -25.64
CA SER A 503 2.55 14.40 -24.49
C SER A 503 4.00 14.83 -24.33
N PRO A 504 4.33 16.13 -24.53
CA PRO A 504 5.70 16.60 -24.39
C PRO A 504 6.19 16.40 -22.95
N LEU A 505 7.48 16.03 -22.81
CA LEU A 505 8.10 15.94 -21.50
C LEU A 505 8.33 17.37 -20.96
N ARG A 506 7.77 17.67 -19.79
CA ARG A 506 7.97 18.93 -19.09
C ARG A 506 9.08 18.77 -18.05
N PHE A 507 9.86 19.82 -17.86
CA PHE A 507 10.89 19.80 -16.81
C PHE A 507 10.43 20.57 -15.59
N TYR A 508 10.78 20.07 -14.40
CA TYR A 508 10.56 20.76 -13.15
C TYR A 508 11.81 20.72 -12.28
N THR A 509 12.05 21.77 -11.52
CA THR A 509 13.16 21.83 -10.58
C THR A 509 12.90 20.86 -9.43
N ALA A 510 13.89 20.05 -9.06
CA ALA A 510 13.79 19.19 -7.88
C ALA A 510 13.48 20.04 -6.62
N GLY A 511 12.60 19.55 -5.74
CA GLY A 511 12.11 20.28 -4.59
C GLY A 511 10.91 21.19 -4.85
N THR A 512 10.32 21.15 -6.04
CA THR A 512 9.06 21.85 -6.36
C THR A 512 7.88 20.87 -6.39
N ASP A 513 6.67 21.40 -6.64
CA ASP A 513 5.44 20.60 -6.72
C ASP A 513 5.17 20.05 -8.13
N GLY A 514 6.22 19.88 -8.94
CA GLY A 514 6.14 19.36 -10.29
C GLY A 514 6.06 20.45 -11.38
N PRO A 515 5.78 20.07 -12.63
CA PRO A 515 5.71 21.03 -13.76
C PRO A 515 4.62 22.09 -13.54
N GLU A 516 4.87 23.32 -13.98
CA GLU A 516 3.88 24.41 -13.91
C GLU A 516 2.60 24.07 -14.69
N GLU A 517 2.73 23.34 -15.77
CA GLU A 517 1.60 22.93 -16.63
C GLU A 517 0.76 21.77 -16.06
N LYS A 518 1.08 21.27 -14.87
CA LYS A 518 0.34 20.13 -14.26
C LYS A 518 -1.15 20.37 -14.17
N ASP A 519 -1.57 21.63 -14.03
CA ASP A 519 -2.96 22.01 -13.85
C ASP A 519 -3.72 22.24 -15.17
N ARG A 520 -3.06 22.17 -16.33
CA ARG A 520 -3.72 22.28 -17.65
C ARG A 520 -4.86 21.29 -17.85
N ILE A 521 -4.78 20.11 -17.26
CA ILE A 521 -5.82 19.09 -17.37
C ILE A 521 -7.01 19.33 -16.43
N ASN A 522 -6.96 20.35 -15.56
CA ASN A 522 -8.05 20.70 -14.65
C ASN A 522 -9.13 21.53 -15.35
N ASP A 523 -8.76 22.26 -16.39
CA ASP A 523 -9.66 23.17 -17.12
C ASP A 523 -10.01 22.57 -18.48
N PRO A 524 -11.28 22.25 -18.75
CA PRO A 524 -11.70 21.73 -20.04
C PRO A 524 -11.54 22.74 -21.19
N ASP A 525 -11.41 24.05 -20.89
CA ASP A 525 -11.37 25.11 -21.90
C ASP A 525 -9.94 25.58 -22.25
N THR A 526 -8.89 25.04 -21.61
CA THR A 526 -7.47 25.38 -21.89
C THR A 526 -6.84 24.45 -22.93
N VAL A 527 -7.44 24.33 -24.13
CA VAL A 527 -6.79 23.65 -25.28
C VAL A 527 -6.83 24.53 -26.50
#